data_05e6b4eb1c9ac61a7d9d16f37368cc1d
#
_entry.id   05e6b4eb1c9ac61a7d9d16f37368cc1d
#
_cell.length_a   1.000
_cell.length_b   1.000
_cell.length_c   1.000
_cell.angle_alpha   90.00
_cell.angle_beta   90.00
_cell.angle_gamma   90.00
#
_symmetry.space_group_name_H-M   'P 1'
#
loop_
_entity.id
_entity.type
_entity.pdbx_description
1 polymer ?
#
loop_
_entity_poly.entity_id
_entity_poly.type
_entity_poly.pdbx_seq_one_letter_code
_entity_poly.pdbx_strand_id
1 'polypeptide(L)'
;MWKQYIKQALYQLKENRLISIVCMVGTALAICMIMVIVLTLQIRIKDCVPEVNRSRSLYVKAMTSRHKEQHNNAASSQMSVTTARECFKTLTIPEAVTITSVNNKMRASLPGGGRMSVDEMETDEAFWQVFCFEFLCGKPYTKADFESGLSKAVVSASVARHLFGTTDVVGRTIQLNKADYTITGVVKDVSKLATASYAQVWIPYTSTDLASFSWRENLMGPMRAVILARSSDDFPAIRAEVEKYRQVYNSKLKDMDCLLYTSDAADEH
;
A
#
# COMPACT_ATOMS: atom_id res chain seq x y z
N MET A 1 -58.09 -1.22 7.29
CA MET A 1 -57.23 -0.89 8.47
C MET A 1 -56.00 -0.10 8.07
N TRP A 2 -55.13 -0.57 7.17
CA TRP A 2 -53.89 0.16 6.78
C TRP A 2 -54.10 1.61 6.29
N LYS A 3 -55.12 1.88 5.50
CA LYS A 3 -55.42 3.24 5.02
C LYS A 3 -55.79 4.24 6.13
N GLN A 4 -56.37 3.77 7.24
CA GLN A 4 -56.68 4.62 8.40
C GLN A 4 -55.43 4.96 9.17
N TYR A 5 -54.52 3.99 9.39
CA TYR A 5 -53.24 4.23 10.07
C TYR A 5 -52.34 5.21 9.31
N ILE A 6 -52.26 5.09 7.99
CA ILE A 6 -51.53 6.04 7.13
C ILE A 6 -52.12 7.45 7.23
N LYS A 7 -53.45 7.56 7.18
CA LYS A 7 -54.13 8.86 7.27
C LYS A 7 -53.94 9.53 8.63
N GLN A 8 -53.94 8.74 9.69
CA GLN A 8 -53.70 9.21 11.04
C GLN A 8 -52.26 9.64 11.26
N ALA A 9 -51.29 8.86 10.74
CA ALA A 9 -49.86 9.22 10.76
C ALA A 9 -49.60 10.54 10.00
N LEU A 10 -50.18 10.71 8.81
CA LEU A 10 -50.06 11.95 8.04
C LEU A 10 -50.67 13.15 8.76
N TYR A 11 -51.78 12.95 9.49
CA TYR A 11 -52.41 14.01 10.28
C TYR A 11 -51.52 14.44 11.44
N GLN A 12 -50.91 13.47 12.20
CA GLN A 12 -49.98 13.76 13.27
C GLN A 12 -48.72 14.47 12.81
N LEU A 13 -48.17 14.07 11.65
CA LEU A 13 -47.03 14.74 11.01
C LEU A 13 -47.34 16.21 10.67
N LYS A 14 -48.58 16.50 10.27
CA LYS A 14 -49.01 17.85 9.90
C LYS A 14 -49.29 18.74 11.13
N GLU A 15 -49.74 18.16 12.21
CA GLU A 15 -50.04 18.83 13.49
C GLU A 15 -48.75 19.23 14.25
N ASN A 16 -47.73 18.37 14.21
CA ASN A 16 -46.44 18.59 14.89
C ASN A 16 -45.29 18.79 13.90
N ARG A 17 -45.40 19.81 13.06
CA ARG A 17 -44.48 20.05 11.94
C ARG A 17 -43.01 20.12 12.33
N LEU A 18 -42.70 20.84 13.41
CA LEU A 18 -41.30 21.03 13.86
C LEU A 18 -40.66 19.71 14.31
N ILE A 19 -41.35 18.91 15.12
CA ILE A 19 -40.90 17.61 15.56
C ILE A 19 -40.74 16.65 14.38
N SER A 20 -41.73 16.67 13.47
CA SER A 20 -41.70 15.83 12.25
C SER A 20 -40.52 16.16 11.35
N ILE A 21 -40.19 17.44 11.15
CA ILE A 21 -39.04 17.87 10.36
C ILE A 21 -37.75 17.43 11.03
N VAL A 22 -37.61 17.63 12.36
CA VAL A 22 -36.42 17.20 13.11
C VAL A 22 -36.22 15.70 13.02
N CYS A 23 -37.30 14.90 13.19
CA CYS A 23 -37.22 13.44 13.06
C CYS A 23 -36.83 13.00 11.63
N MET A 24 -37.43 13.60 10.60
CA MET A 24 -37.11 13.29 9.19
C MET A 24 -35.66 13.64 8.85
N VAL A 25 -35.19 14.81 9.25
CA VAL A 25 -33.80 15.23 9.02
C VAL A 25 -32.84 14.33 9.79
N GLY A 26 -33.15 14.01 11.06
CA GLY A 26 -32.33 13.11 11.88
C GLY A 26 -32.23 11.71 11.29
N THR A 27 -33.34 11.12 10.86
CA THR A 27 -33.32 9.80 10.22
C THR A 27 -32.60 9.81 8.85
N ALA A 28 -32.80 10.85 8.04
CA ALA A 28 -32.11 11.01 6.78
C ALA A 28 -30.60 11.11 6.97
N LEU A 29 -30.11 11.91 7.94
CA LEU A 29 -28.70 12.01 8.28
C LEU A 29 -28.13 10.68 8.77
N ALA A 30 -28.85 9.96 9.63
CA ALA A 30 -28.44 8.66 10.13
C ALA A 30 -28.27 7.65 8.98
N ILE A 31 -29.23 7.58 8.07
CA ILE A 31 -29.15 6.71 6.87
C ILE A 31 -27.97 7.12 5.98
N CYS A 32 -27.78 8.42 5.73
CA CYS A 32 -26.65 8.91 4.96
C CYS A 32 -25.30 8.50 5.60
N MET A 33 -25.16 8.65 6.91
CA MET A 33 -23.94 8.25 7.61
C MET A 33 -23.70 6.74 7.52
N ILE A 34 -24.73 5.91 7.71
CA ILE A 34 -24.60 4.45 7.54
C ILE A 34 -24.18 4.10 6.12
N MET A 35 -24.80 4.72 5.10
CA MET A 35 -24.43 4.50 3.69
C MET A 35 -22.97 4.89 3.40
N VAL A 36 -22.51 6.02 3.93
CA VAL A 36 -21.11 6.47 3.77
C VAL A 36 -20.15 5.44 4.40
N ILE A 37 -20.47 4.95 5.61
CA ILE A 37 -19.65 3.92 6.27
C ILE A 37 -19.61 2.64 5.43
N VAL A 38 -20.76 2.13 5.00
CA VAL A 38 -20.86 0.90 4.19
C VAL A 38 -20.10 1.05 2.87
N LEU A 39 -20.27 2.16 2.15
CA LEU A 39 -19.55 2.43 0.91
C LEU A 39 -18.04 2.52 1.13
N THR A 40 -17.61 3.19 2.21
CA THR A 40 -16.18 3.29 2.54
C THR A 40 -15.57 1.93 2.83
N LEU A 41 -16.27 1.07 3.57
CA LEU A 41 -15.83 -0.31 3.83
C LEU A 41 -15.79 -1.13 2.54
N GLN A 42 -16.82 -1.04 1.69
CA GLN A 42 -16.85 -1.76 0.40
C GLN A 42 -15.70 -1.36 -0.51
N ILE A 43 -15.36 -0.06 -0.60
CA ILE A 43 -14.24 0.42 -1.42
C ILE A 43 -12.90 -0.12 -0.90
N ARG A 44 -12.75 -0.30 0.41
CA ARG A 44 -11.52 -0.82 1.01
C ARG A 44 -11.34 -2.33 0.80
N ILE A 45 -12.42 -3.10 0.82
CA ILE A 45 -12.36 -4.57 0.69
C ILE A 45 -12.38 -5.01 -0.79
N LYS A 46 -13.08 -4.25 -1.65
CA LYS A 46 -13.28 -4.63 -3.05
C LYS A 46 -11.99 -4.49 -3.84
N ASP A 47 -11.73 -5.49 -4.69
CA ASP A 47 -10.67 -5.44 -5.69
C ASP A 47 -10.86 -4.23 -6.61
N CYS A 48 -9.85 -3.39 -6.72
CA CYS A 48 -9.84 -2.21 -7.58
C CYS A 48 -8.43 -1.96 -8.15
N VAL A 49 -8.36 -1.44 -9.35
CA VAL A 49 -7.08 -1.08 -9.98
C VAL A 49 -6.34 -0.03 -9.14
N PRO A 50 -5.02 -0.23 -8.84
CA PRO A 50 -4.15 -1.34 -9.27
C PRO A 50 -4.19 -2.58 -8.36
N GLU A 51 -4.92 -2.57 -7.26
CA GLU A 51 -4.98 -3.63 -6.25
C GLU A 51 -6.13 -4.63 -6.58
N VAL A 52 -6.10 -5.19 -7.78
CA VAL A 52 -7.13 -6.13 -8.28
C VAL A 52 -7.07 -7.52 -7.61
N ASN A 53 -6.05 -7.77 -6.82
CA ASN A 53 -5.80 -9.07 -6.18
C ASN A 53 -5.90 -8.98 -4.66
N ARG A 54 -6.60 -7.98 -4.10
CA ARG A 54 -6.72 -7.79 -2.64
C ARG A 54 -7.24 -9.03 -1.93
N SER A 55 -8.26 -9.66 -2.50
CA SER A 55 -8.92 -10.85 -1.93
C SER A 55 -7.99 -12.07 -1.78
N ARG A 56 -6.86 -12.09 -2.51
CA ARG A 56 -5.86 -13.17 -2.46
C ARG A 56 -4.46 -12.66 -2.07
N SER A 57 -4.37 -11.51 -1.44
CA SER A 57 -3.10 -10.92 -0.98
C SER A 57 -3.02 -10.88 0.55
N LEU A 58 -1.84 -11.21 1.08
CA LEU A 58 -1.49 -11.02 2.48
C LEU A 58 -0.54 -9.83 2.61
N TYR A 59 -0.81 -8.98 3.58
CA TYR A 59 -0.05 -7.76 3.83
C TYR A 59 0.79 -7.89 5.10
N VAL A 60 2.04 -7.46 5.03
CA VAL A 60 2.95 -7.41 6.17
C VAL A 60 3.41 -5.97 6.35
N LYS A 61 2.65 -5.21 7.11
CA LYS A 61 2.85 -3.76 7.29
C LYS A 61 3.86 -3.43 8.37
N ALA A 62 3.98 -4.31 9.36
CA ALA A 62 4.86 -4.11 10.50
C ALA A 62 5.33 -5.43 11.08
N MET A 63 6.39 -5.35 11.85
CA MET A 63 6.91 -6.42 12.68
C MET A 63 7.10 -5.91 14.11
N THR A 64 7.18 -6.82 15.07
CA THR A 64 7.63 -6.51 16.42
C THR A 64 8.99 -7.16 16.67
N SER A 65 9.99 -6.39 17.09
CA SER A 65 11.23 -6.93 17.62
C SER A 65 11.16 -6.95 19.14
N ARG A 66 11.64 -8.05 19.76
CA ARG A 66 11.69 -8.23 21.19
C ARG A 66 13.09 -8.69 21.59
N HIS A 67 13.62 -8.14 22.69
CA HIS A 67 14.86 -8.62 23.26
C HIS A 67 14.65 -9.97 23.95
N LYS A 68 15.52 -10.96 23.69
CA LYS A 68 15.38 -12.34 24.19
C LYS A 68 15.37 -12.42 25.72
N GLU A 69 16.25 -11.66 26.38
CA GLU A 69 16.38 -11.65 27.83
C GLU A 69 15.48 -10.58 28.49
N GLN A 70 15.28 -9.43 27.84
CA GLN A 70 14.50 -8.31 28.39
C GLN A 70 13.17 -8.20 27.66
N HIS A 71 12.20 -9.03 28.06
CA HIS A 71 10.89 -9.10 27.41
C HIS A 71 10.12 -7.77 27.35
N ASN A 72 10.41 -6.83 28.25
CA ASN A 72 9.80 -5.49 28.24
C ASN A 72 10.40 -4.56 27.19
N ASN A 73 11.52 -4.93 26.55
CA ASN A 73 12.15 -4.15 25.47
C ASN A 73 11.66 -4.65 24.10
N ALA A 74 10.40 -4.38 23.82
CA ALA A 74 9.78 -4.64 22.52
C ALA A 74 9.52 -3.35 21.77
N ALA A 75 9.65 -3.35 20.44
CA ALA A 75 9.28 -2.25 19.58
C ALA A 75 8.61 -2.78 18.31
N SER A 76 7.61 -2.06 17.83
CA SER A 76 6.93 -2.36 16.56
C SER A 76 7.29 -1.30 15.53
N SER A 77 7.66 -1.74 14.34
CA SER A 77 7.99 -0.88 13.20
C SER A 77 7.91 -1.70 11.90
N GLN A 78 8.22 -1.05 10.77
CA GLN A 78 8.42 -1.75 9.51
C GLN A 78 9.74 -2.55 9.55
N MET A 79 9.96 -3.38 8.54
CA MET A 79 11.11 -4.28 8.41
C MET A 79 12.28 -3.61 7.69
N SER A 80 13.49 -4.12 7.94
CA SER A 80 14.63 -3.87 7.05
C SER A 80 14.48 -4.64 5.75
N VAL A 81 15.24 -4.26 4.71
CA VAL A 81 15.33 -5.03 3.46
C VAL A 81 15.83 -6.44 3.74
N THR A 82 16.79 -6.60 4.66
CA THR A 82 17.35 -7.92 5.06
C THR A 82 16.26 -8.81 5.64
N THR A 83 15.50 -8.33 6.63
CA THR A 83 14.40 -9.09 7.23
C THR A 83 13.35 -9.44 6.19
N ALA A 84 12.94 -8.47 5.37
CA ALA A 84 11.94 -8.69 4.35
C ALA A 84 12.38 -9.73 3.31
N ARG A 85 13.64 -9.72 2.90
CA ARG A 85 14.18 -10.69 1.94
C ARG A 85 14.31 -12.08 2.56
N GLU A 86 14.90 -12.22 3.74
CA GLU A 86 15.11 -13.50 4.42
C GLU A 86 13.78 -14.21 4.77
N CYS A 87 12.76 -13.45 5.19
CA CYS A 87 11.49 -14.03 5.63
C CYS A 87 10.47 -14.20 4.50
N PHE A 88 10.52 -13.40 3.42
CA PHE A 88 9.44 -13.38 2.44
C PHE A 88 9.89 -13.69 1.01
N LYS A 89 11.06 -13.24 0.55
CA LYS A 89 11.53 -13.56 -0.82
C LYS A 89 11.95 -15.02 -0.99
N THR A 90 12.08 -15.77 0.11
CA THR A 90 12.38 -17.19 0.15
C THR A 90 11.14 -18.08 0.08
N LEU A 91 9.93 -17.52 0.18
CA LEU A 91 8.68 -18.26 0.11
C LEU A 91 8.50 -18.91 -1.27
N THR A 92 7.97 -20.14 -1.26
CA THR A 92 7.80 -20.97 -2.46
C THR A 92 6.34 -21.21 -2.83
N ILE A 93 5.42 -21.08 -1.87
CA ILE A 93 3.98 -21.30 -2.06
C ILE A 93 3.33 -20.15 -2.82
N PRO A 94 3.63 -18.86 -2.51
CA PRO A 94 2.98 -17.73 -3.19
C PRO A 94 3.27 -17.67 -4.68
N GLU A 95 2.39 -17.01 -5.42
CA GLU A 95 2.59 -16.67 -6.84
C GLU A 95 3.70 -15.61 -6.99
N ALA A 96 3.67 -14.59 -6.15
CA ALA A 96 4.68 -13.53 -6.12
C ALA A 96 4.76 -12.89 -4.73
N VAL A 97 5.92 -12.30 -4.43
CA VAL A 97 6.13 -11.51 -3.22
C VAL A 97 6.84 -10.21 -3.61
N THR A 98 6.28 -9.07 -3.20
CA THR A 98 6.90 -7.76 -3.40
C THR A 98 7.28 -7.13 -2.07
N ILE A 99 8.40 -6.40 -2.07
CA ILE A 99 8.89 -5.59 -0.97
C ILE A 99 8.82 -4.13 -1.38
N THR A 100 8.17 -3.30 -0.56
CA THR A 100 7.98 -1.88 -0.83
C THR A 100 8.37 -1.05 0.38
N SER A 101 8.82 0.19 0.16
CA SER A 101 8.98 1.15 1.24
C SER A 101 7.64 1.71 1.71
N VAL A 102 7.63 2.34 2.87
CA VAL A 102 6.57 3.31 3.20
C VAL A 102 6.70 4.52 2.28
N ASN A 103 5.57 5.18 2.01
CA ASN A 103 5.57 6.38 1.19
C ASN A 103 6.36 7.51 1.87
N ASN A 104 7.24 8.13 1.11
CA ASN A 104 7.98 9.30 1.52
C ASN A 104 7.59 10.51 0.67
N LYS A 105 7.64 11.69 1.26
CA LYS A 105 7.48 12.94 0.50
C LYS A 105 8.84 13.34 -0.06
N MET A 106 8.92 13.37 -1.39
CA MET A 106 10.10 13.82 -2.11
C MET A 106 9.85 15.09 -2.92
N ARG A 107 10.91 15.81 -3.23
CA ARG A 107 10.87 16.89 -4.20
C ARG A 107 11.19 16.35 -5.58
N ALA A 108 10.22 16.40 -6.47
CA ALA A 108 10.41 16.15 -7.89
C ALA A 108 10.65 17.48 -8.62
N SER A 109 11.63 17.53 -9.50
CA SER A 109 11.97 18.72 -10.29
C SER A 109 12.52 18.37 -11.66
N LEU A 110 12.51 19.35 -12.56
CA LEU A 110 13.23 19.30 -13.81
C LEU A 110 14.52 20.09 -13.70
N PRO A 111 15.61 19.74 -14.40
CA PRO A 111 16.79 20.57 -14.51
C PRO A 111 16.44 21.96 -15.04
N GLY A 112 16.58 22.99 -14.20
CA GLY A 112 16.23 24.36 -14.54
C GLY A 112 14.75 24.70 -14.69
N GLY A 113 13.84 23.82 -14.25
CA GLY A 113 12.41 23.93 -14.51
C GLY A 113 11.50 23.81 -13.29
N GLY A 114 10.30 23.35 -13.54
CA GLY A 114 9.25 23.12 -12.54
C GLY A 114 9.67 22.20 -11.40
N ARG A 115 9.04 22.38 -10.24
CA ARG A 115 9.23 21.55 -9.05
C ARG A 115 7.92 21.33 -8.32
N MET A 116 7.76 20.12 -7.75
CA MET A 116 6.60 19.79 -6.93
C MET A 116 7.00 18.81 -5.83
N SER A 117 6.18 18.71 -4.79
CA SER A 117 6.27 17.63 -3.81
C SER A 117 5.47 16.44 -4.31
N VAL A 118 6.04 15.25 -4.26
CA VAL A 118 5.41 14.00 -4.68
C VAL A 118 5.46 12.98 -3.55
N ASP A 119 4.47 12.10 -3.52
CA ASP A 119 4.52 10.88 -2.72
C ASP A 119 5.30 9.84 -3.52
N GLU A 120 6.40 9.37 -2.96
CA GLU A 120 7.30 8.41 -3.58
C GLU A 120 7.25 7.08 -2.84
N MET A 121 7.41 5.97 -3.56
CA MET A 121 7.54 4.62 -3.04
C MET A 121 8.69 3.90 -3.73
N GLU A 122 9.56 3.30 -2.92
CA GLU A 122 10.60 2.43 -3.42
C GLU A 122 10.09 0.99 -3.47
N THR A 123 10.31 0.29 -4.59
CA THR A 123 9.77 -1.05 -4.81
C THR A 123 10.80 -1.98 -5.43
N ASP A 124 10.47 -3.27 -5.48
CA ASP A 124 11.18 -4.25 -6.29
C ASP A 124 10.49 -4.46 -7.66
N GLU A 125 11.04 -5.36 -8.45
CA GLU A 125 10.51 -5.72 -9.77
C GLU A 125 9.19 -6.48 -9.70
N ALA A 126 8.96 -7.26 -8.63
CA ALA A 126 7.75 -8.06 -8.44
C ALA A 126 6.52 -7.19 -8.13
N PHE A 127 6.72 -5.93 -7.74
CA PHE A 127 5.65 -4.98 -7.50
C PHE A 127 4.68 -4.88 -8.67
N TRP A 128 5.19 -4.86 -9.87
CA TRP A 128 4.40 -4.72 -11.10
C TRP A 128 3.65 -6.00 -11.50
N GLN A 129 4.00 -7.14 -10.90
CA GLN A 129 3.27 -8.40 -11.03
C GLN A 129 2.14 -8.49 -9.99
N VAL A 130 2.42 -8.08 -8.76
CA VAL A 130 1.46 -8.08 -7.65
C VAL A 130 0.33 -7.07 -7.89
N PHE A 131 0.69 -5.88 -8.37
CA PHE A 131 -0.22 -4.77 -8.62
C PHE A 131 -0.39 -4.51 -10.12
N CYS A 132 -1.63 -4.49 -10.57
CA CYS A 132 -1.98 -4.33 -11.98
C CYS A 132 -2.19 -2.86 -12.34
N PHE A 133 -1.11 -2.15 -12.66
CA PHE A 133 -1.17 -0.75 -13.07
C PHE A 133 -1.59 -0.59 -14.53
N GLU A 134 -2.37 0.46 -14.82
CA GLU A 134 -2.70 0.87 -16.18
C GLU A 134 -1.63 1.84 -16.70
N PHE A 135 -0.76 1.36 -17.60
CA PHE A 135 0.25 2.17 -18.24
C PHE A 135 -0.35 2.97 -19.40
N LEU A 136 -0.13 4.28 -19.39
CA LEU A 136 -0.52 5.19 -20.49
C LEU A 136 0.56 5.19 -21.59
N CYS A 137 1.83 5.10 -21.19
CA CYS A 137 2.96 4.94 -22.10
C CYS A 137 4.14 4.27 -21.37
N GLY A 138 5.04 3.66 -22.14
CA GLY A 138 6.20 2.95 -21.62
C GLY A 138 5.84 1.65 -20.91
N LYS A 139 6.71 1.24 -19.98
CA LYS A 139 6.62 -0.01 -19.22
C LYS A 139 7.32 0.15 -17.88
N PRO A 140 7.08 -0.76 -16.89
CA PRO A 140 7.82 -0.76 -15.64
C PRO A 140 9.32 -1.02 -15.88
N TYR A 141 10.16 -0.67 -14.90
CA TYR A 141 11.54 -1.13 -14.88
C TYR A 141 11.60 -2.65 -14.75
N THR A 142 12.61 -3.24 -15.35
CA THR A 142 12.79 -4.69 -15.43
C THR A 142 13.55 -5.23 -14.21
N LYS A 143 13.56 -6.56 -14.04
CA LYS A 143 14.40 -7.22 -13.07
C LYS A 143 15.88 -6.88 -13.25
N ALA A 144 16.37 -6.79 -14.49
CA ALA A 144 17.75 -6.40 -14.79
C ALA A 144 18.04 -4.94 -14.36
N ASP A 145 17.11 -4.00 -14.58
CA ASP A 145 17.24 -2.61 -14.11
C ASP A 145 17.32 -2.57 -12.58
N PHE A 146 16.47 -3.36 -11.91
CA PHE A 146 16.43 -3.45 -10.46
C PHE A 146 17.73 -4.06 -9.88
N GLU A 147 18.20 -5.20 -10.41
CA GLU A 147 19.42 -5.87 -9.93
C GLU A 147 20.68 -5.03 -10.19
N SER A 148 20.68 -4.25 -11.26
CA SER A 148 21.80 -3.35 -11.58
C SER A 148 21.76 -2.01 -10.85
N GLY A 149 20.75 -1.77 -9.98
CA GLY A 149 20.63 -0.52 -9.24
C GLY A 149 20.44 0.73 -10.12
N LEU A 150 19.85 0.57 -11.31
CA LEU A 150 19.68 1.67 -12.24
C LEU A 150 18.64 2.68 -11.74
N SER A 151 18.96 3.97 -11.83
CA SER A 151 18.06 5.08 -11.48
C SER A 151 16.92 5.21 -12.49
N LYS A 152 15.93 4.33 -12.38
CA LYS A 152 14.72 4.30 -13.18
C LYS A 152 13.52 4.76 -12.37
N ALA A 153 12.54 5.38 -13.03
CA ALA A 153 11.32 5.82 -12.38
C ALA A 153 10.09 5.51 -13.25
N VAL A 154 9.00 5.12 -12.59
CA VAL A 154 7.66 5.17 -13.15
C VAL A 154 6.93 6.33 -12.47
N VAL A 155 6.23 7.15 -13.23
CA VAL A 155 5.55 8.34 -12.73
C VAL A 155 4.05 8.28 -13.02
N SER A 156 3.25 8.93 -12.17
CA SER A 156 1.82 9.09 -12.43
C SER A 156 1.57 10.13 -13.52
N ALA A 157 0.41 10.04 -14.17
CA ALA A 157 0.00 10.97 -15.22
C ALA A 157 -0.07 12.42 -14.73
N SER A 158 -0.47 12.64 -13.47
CA SER A 158 -0.51 13.97 -12.85
C SER A 158 0.87 14.59 -12.71
N VAL A 159 1.87 13.81 -12.28
CA VAL A 159 3.28 14.26 -12.19
C VAL A 159 3.84 14.58 -13.58
N ALA A 160 3.62 13.71 -14.55
CA ALA A 160 4.07 13.92 -15.93
C ALA A 160 3.49 15.21 -16.52
N ARG A 161 2.17 15.41 -16.42
CA ARG A 161 1.51 16.64 -16.90
C ARG A 161 1.98 17.89 -16.17
N HIS A 162 2.14 17.83 -14.84
CA HIS A 162 2.53 19.00 -14.05
C HIS A 162 3.95 19.46 -14.37
N LEU A 163 4.90 18.54 -14.47
CA LEU A 163 6.31 18.88 -14.69
C LEU A 163 6.64 19.10 -16.16
N PHE A 164 6.09 18.31 -17.07
CA PHE A 164 6.46 18.29 -18.48
C PHE A 164 5.40 18.82 -19.42
N GLY A 165 4.17 19.08 -18.94
CA GLY A 165 3.05 19.51 -19.78
C GLY A 165 2.42 18.40 -20.64
N THR A 166 2.95 17.16 -20.59
CA THR A 166 2.50 16.02 -21.39
C THR A 166 2.67 14.71 -20.62
N THR A 167 2.01 13.65 -21.06
CA THR A 167 2.23 12.28 -20.58
C THR A 167 3.27 11.50 -21.40
N ASP A 168 3.68 12.02 -22.55
CA ASP A 168 4.73 11.42 -23.38
C ASP A 168 6.12 11.88 -22.88
N VAL A 169 6.59 11.21 -21.82
CA VAL A 169 7.83 11.56 -21.11
C VAL A 169 8.79 10.39 -20.92
N VAL A 170 8.51 9.25 -21.56
CA VAL A 170 9.40 8.08 -21.48
C VAL A 170 10.79 8.43 -22.05
N GLY A 171 11.83 8.02 -21.32
CA GLY A 171 13.22 8.34 -21.63
C GLY A 171 13.68 9.72 -21.15
N ARG A 172 12.79 10.59 -20.68
CA ARG A 172 13.18 11.88 -20.09
C ARG A 172 13.69 11.71 -18.66
N THR A 173 14.47 12.69 -18.21
CA THR A 173 15.03 12.72 -16.85
C THR A 173 14.13 13.54 -15.93
N ILE A 174 13.86 12.99 -14.73
CA ILE A 174 13.26 13.66 -13.59
C ILE A 174 14.25 13.65 -12.44
N GLN A 175 14.36 14.74 -11.69
CA GLN A 175 15.18 14.81 -10.49
C GLN A 175 14.32 14.55 -9.25
N LEU A 176 14.70 13.56 -8.45
CA LEU A 176 14.10 13.25 -7.16
C LEU A 176 15.13 13.56 -6.07
N ASN A 177 14.86 14.56 -5.23
CA ASN A 177 15.81 15.06 -4.21
C ASN A 177 17.23 15.32 -4.76
N LYS A 178 17.35 15.85 -5.99
CA LYS A 178 18.58 16.15 -6.72
C LYS A 178 19.27 14.93 -7.38
N ALA A 179 18.78 13.72 -7.22
CA ALA A 179 19.25 12.56 -7.98
C ALA A 179 18.47 12.42 -9.29
N ASP A 180 19.16 12.12 -10.37
CA ASP A 180 18.57 12.00 -11.71
C ASP A 180 18.02 10.58 -11.92
N TYR A 181 16.76 10.49 -12.36
CA TYR A 181 16.07 9.25 -12.72
C TYR A 181 15.56 9.32 -14.14
N THR A 182 15.72 8.23 -14.92
CA THR A 182 15.13 8.09 -16.25
C THR A 182 13.72 7.52 -16.12
N ILE A 183 12.73 8.21 -16.68
CA ILE A 183 11.34 7.76 -16.71
C ILE A 183 11.21 6.58 -17.69
N THR A 184 10.75 5.42 -17.21
CA THR A 184 10.51 4.22 -18.03
C THR A 184 9.05 4.04 -18.41
N GLY A 185 8.14 4.58 -17.60
CA GLY A 185 6.71 4.48 -17.85
C GLY A 185 5.90 5.54 -17.14
N VAL A 186 4.71 5.78 -17.66
CA VAL A 186 3.70 6.66 -17.07
C VAL A 186 2.44 5.85 -16.82
N VAL A 187 1.96 5.85 -15.61
CA VAL A 187 0.74 5.15 -15.20
C VAL A 187 -0.40 6.13 -14.96
N LYS A 188 -1.62 5.65 -15.06
CA LYS A 188 -2.82 6.37 -14.65
C LYS A 188 -2.73 6.72 -13.16
N ASP A 189 -3.31 7.85 -12.77
CA ASP A 189 -3.31 8.27 -11.37
C ASP A 189 -4.02 7.25 -10.48
N VAL A 190 -3.40 6.93 -9.35
CA VAL A 190 -3.89 5.95 -8.38
C VAL A 190 -4.60 6.67 -7.23
N SER A 191 -5.69 6.10 -6.75
CA SER A 191 -6.38 6.62 -5.58
C SER A 191 -5.56 6.43 -4.30
N LYS A 192 -5.58 7.43 -3.41
CA LYS A 192 -4.98 7.31 -2.06
C LYS A 192 -5.61 6.21 -1.19
N LEU A 193 -6.77 5.70 -1.58
CA LEU A 193 -7.41 4.57 -0.92
C LEU A 193 -6.73 3.22 -1.22
N ALA A 194 -5.92 3.14 -2.28
CA ALA A 194 -5.08 1.99 -2.60
C ALA A 194 -3.76 2.06 -1.80
N THR A 195 -3.84 1.90 -0.49
CA THR A 195 -2.76 2.24 0.44
C THR A 195 -1.49 1.41 0.29
N ALA A 196 -1.58 0.21 -0.26
CA ALA A 196 -0.44 -0.68 -0.47
C ALA A 196 0.34 -0.37 -1.74
N SER A 197 -0.34 0.24 -2.74
CA SER A 197 0.24 0.52 -4.07
C SER A 197 0.34 2.01 -4.40
N TYR A 198 -0.34 2.87 -3.62
CA TYR A 198 -0.38 4.31 -3.88
C TYR A 198 0.98 4.96 -3.74
N ALA A 199 1.39 5.62 -4.80
CA ALA A 199 2.41 6.68 -4.83
C ALA A 199 2.14 7.57 -6.06
N GLN A 200 2.96 8.56 -6.28
CA GLN A 200 2.99 9.39 -7.49
C GLN A 200 4.25 9.10 -8.32
N VAL A 201 5.28 8.58 -7.67
CA VAL A 201 6.54 8.15 -8.29
C VAL A 201 6.97 6.84 -7.65
N TRP A 202 7.35 5.85 -8.46
CA TRP A 202 7.87 4.56 -8.03
C TRP A 202 9.28 4.39 -8.56
N ILE A 203 10.23 4.00 -7.69
CA ILE A 203 11.64 3.77 -8.04
C ILE A 203 12.13 2.44 -7.46
N PRO A 204 13.18 1.82 -8.03
CA PRO A 204 13.81 0.64 -7.43
C PRO A 204 14.48 0.98 -6.11
N TYR A 205 14.24 0.23 -5.03
CA TYR A 205 14.95 0.46 -3.76
C TYR A 205 16.45 0.16 -3.85
N THR A 206 16.91 -0.52 -4.89
CA THR A 206 18.33 -0.75 -5.18
C THR A 206 19.04 0.47 -5.76
N SER A 207 18.29 1.48 -6.21
CA SER A 207 18.83 2.74 -6.73
C SER A 207 19.09 3.80 -5.65
N THR A 208 18.82 3.47 -4.39
CA THR A 208 18.95 4.37 -3.24
C THR A 208 19.73 3.71 -2.10
N ASP A 209 20.08 4.50 -1.08
CA ASP A 209 20.70 3.98 0.15
C ASP A 209 19.68 3.42 1.14
N LEU A 210 18.37 3.45 0.83
CA LEU A 210 17.31 3.00 1.74
C LEU A 210 17.43 1.52 2.06
N ALA A 211 17.93 0.72 1.11
CA ALA A 211 18.17 -0.71 1.30
C ALA A 211 19.16 -1.02 2.42
N SER A 212 20.10 -0.10 2.72
CA SER A 212 21.08 -0.21 3.80
C SER A 212 20.60 0.39 5.13
N PHE A 213 19.48 1.14 5.10
CA PHE A 213 18.93 1.79 6.28
C PHE A 213 18.23 0.79 7.19
N SER A 214 18.81 0.52 8.35
CA SER A 214 18.28 -0.42 9.33
C SER A 214 18.71 -0.10 10.75
N TRP A 215 17.97 -0.57 11.75
CA TRP A 215 18.29 -0.47 13.17
C TRP A 215 17.89 -1.76 13.90
N ARG A 216 18.22 -1.88 15.19
CA ARG A 216 17.96 -3.06 16.02
C ARG A 216 18.47 -4.36 15.38
N GLU A 217 19.79 -4.52 15.26
CA GLU A 217 20.44 -5.69 14.62
C GLU A 217 20.01 -5.93 13.17
N ASN A 218 19.77 -4.86 12.43
CA ASN A 218 19.28 -4.91 11.04
C ASN A 218 17.87 -5.51 10.88
N LEU A 219 17.07 -5.59 11.95
CA LEU A 219 15.70 -6.11 11.88
C LEU A 219 14.74 -5.09 11.32
N MET A 220 14.79 -3.88 11.85
CA MET A 220 13.86 -2.81 11.54
C MET A 220 14.37 -1.88 10.45
N GLY A 221 13.47 -1.39 9.64
CA GLY A 221 13.73 -0.48 8.52
C GLY A 221 12.42 0.04 7.95
N PRO A 222 12.42 0.66 6.78
CA PRO A 222 11.23 1.29 6.22
C PRO A 222 10.40 0.37 5.31
N MET A 223 10.67 -0.95 5.28
CA MET A 223 10.08 -1.83 4.28
C MET A 223 8.84 -2.56 4.79
N ARG A 224 7.96 -2.88 3.84
CA ARG A 224 6.75 -3.70 3.96
C ARG A 224 6.82 -4.83 2.94
N ALA A 225 5.99 -5.86 3.11
CA ALA A 225 5.86 -6.91 2.11
C ALA A 225 4.39 -7.13 1.76
N VAL A 226 4.14 -7.48 0.51
CA VAL A 226 2.84 -7.96 0.04
C VAL A 226 3.06 -9.30 -0.65
N ILE A 227 2.29 -10.29 -0.21
CA ILE A 227 2.38 -11.68 -0.66
C ILE A 227 1.14 -11.96 -1.49
N LEU A 228 1.31 -12.25 -2.76
CA LEU A 228 0.23 -12.64 -3.67
C LEU A 228 0.10 -14.16 -3.66
N ALA A 229 -0.99 -14.66 -3.12
CA ALA A 229 -1.35 -16.08 -3.18
C ALA A 229 -1.99 -16.42 -4.54
N ARG A 230 -1.98 -17.71 -4.91
CA ARG A 230 -2.74 -18.20 -6.06
C ARG A 230 -4.24 -18.23 -5.76
N SER A 231 -4.60 -18.61 -4.52
CA SER A 231 -5.95 -18.56 -3.96
C SER A 231 -5.89 -18.12 -2.50
N SER A 232 -6.99 -17.58 -1.98
CA SER A 232 -7.16 -17.33 -0.54
C SER A 232 -7.05 -18.59 0.31
N ASP A 233 -7.34 -19.76 -0.27
CA ASP A 233 -7.23 -21.06 0.40
C ASP A 233 -5.77 -21.40 0.76
N ASP A 234 -4.78 -20.77 0.10
CA ASP A 234 -3.36 -20.97 0.37
C ASP A 234 -2.87 -20.19 1.60
N PHE A 235 -3.66 -19.27 2.15
CA PHE A 235 -3.25 -18.40 3.26
C PHE A 235 -2.73 -19.17 4.49
N PRO A 236 -3.39 -20.25 4.97
CA PRO A 236 -2.86 -21.00 6.09
C PRO A 236 -1.48 -21.64 5.80
N ALA A 237 -1.29 -22.15 4.58
CA ALA A 237 -0.03 -22.75 4.16
C ALA A 237 1.08 -21.69 4.04
N ILE A 238 0.78 -20.52 3.46
CA ILE A 238 1.71 -19.39 3.36
C ILE A 238 2.10 -18.89 4.76
N ARG A 239 1.13 -18.71 5.68
CA ARG A 239 1.41 -18.31 7.07
C ARG A 239 2.30 -19.31 7.79
N ALA A 240 2.10 -20.60 7.58
CA ALA A 240 2.97 -21.65 8.13
C ALA A 240 4.38 -21.60 7.55
N GLU A 241 4.52 -21.33 6.25
CA GLU A 241 5.83 -21.18 5.59
C GLU A 241 6.55 -19.91 6.10
N VAL A 242 5.87 -18.78 6.24
CA VAL A 242 6.41 -17.54 6.85
C VAL A 242 6.91 -17.81 8.27
N GLU A 243 6.13 -18.52 9.08
CA GLU A 243 6.51 -18.85 10.45
C GLU A 243 7.77 -19.73 10.49
N LYS A 244 7.91 -20.70 9.60
CA LYS A 244 9.11 -21.53 9.46
C LYS A 244 10.34 -20.67 9.15
N TYR A 245 10.27 -19.77 8.15
CA TYR A 245 11.40 -18.92 7.81
C TYR A 245 11.70 -17.90 8.91
N ARG A 246 10.69 -17.37 9.60
CA ARG A 246 10.87 -16.53 10.78
C ARG A 246 11.67 -17.25 11.89
N GLN A 247 11.35 -18.50 12.17
CA GLN A 247 12.08 -19.30 13.18
C GLN A 247 13.55 -19.50 12.78
N VAL A 248 13.80 -19.85 11.50
CA VAL A 248 15.16 -19.96 10.97
C VAL A 248 15.90 -18.63 11.04
N TYR A 249 15.22 -17.52 10.75
CA TYR A 249 15.80 -16.19 10.84
C TYR A 249 16.14 -15.82 12.30
N ASN A 250 15.22 -16.06 13.24
CA ASN A 250 15.44 -15.81 14.67
C ASN A 250 16.57 -16.63 15.26
N SER A 251 16.83 -17.85 14.75
CA SER A 251 17.98 -18.65 15.20
C SER A 251 19.35 -18.04 14.85
N LYS A 252 19.40 -17.17 13.84
CA LYS A 252 20.61 -16.44 13.42
C LYS A 252 20.84 -15.16 14.23
N LEU A 253 19.81 -14.65 14.91
CA LEU A 253 19.87 -13.41 15.69
C LEU A 253 20.42 -13.67 17.09
N LYS A 254 21.24 -12.74 17.60
CA LYS A 254 21.87 -12.89 18.93
C LYS A 254 20.92 -12.51 20.06
N ASP A 255 20.53 -11.25 20.11
CA ASP A 255 19.85 -10.66 21.26
C ASP A 255 18.37 -10.36 21.02
N MET A 256 17.93 -10.42 19.77
CA MET A 256 16.58 -10.03 19.37
C MET A 256 15.80 -11.19 18.76
N ASP A 257 14.48 -11.13 18.93
CA ASP A 257 13.51 -11.96 18.22
C ASP A 257 12.64 -11.09 17.32
N CYS A 258 12.38 -11.59 16.12
CA CYS A 258 11.47 -11.03 15.16
C CYS A 258 10.10 -11.70 15.26
N LEU A 259 9.03 -10.94 15.43
CA LEU A 259 7.64 -11.39 15.38
C LEU A 259 6.97 -10.73 14.16
N LEU A 260 6.49 -11.56 13.24
CA LEU A 260 5.86 -11.11 12.00
C LEU A 260 4.35 -11.35 12.06
N TYR A 261 3.58 -10.40 11.57
CA TYR A 261 2.13 -10.49 11.49
C TYR A 261 1.70 -10.28 10.05
N THR A 262 0.94 -11.24 9.52
CA THR A 262 0.31 -11.15 8.19
C THR A 262 -1.17 -10.88 8.37
N SER A 263 -1.69 -9.86 7.73
CA SER A 263 -3.12 -9.57 7.62
C SER A 263 -3.61 -9.81 6.18
N ASP A 264 -4.86 -10.21 6.02
CA ASP A 264 -5.53 -10.19 4.72
C ASP A 264 -6.34 -8.88 4.54
N ALA A 265 -7.02 -8.74 3.41
CA ALA A 265 -7.78 -7.52 3.15
C ALA A 265 -8.97 -7.32 4.12
N ALA A 266 -9.46 -8.39 4.76
CA ALA A 266 -10.55 -8.32 5.74
C ALA A 266 -10.03 -7.93 7.14
N ASP A 267 -8.78 -8.30 7.47
CA ASP A 267 -8.14 -7.98 8.76
C ASP A 267 -7.60 -6.54 8.83
N GLU A 268 -7.69 -5.78 7.75
CA GLU A 268 -7.13 -4.42 7.64
C GLU A 268 -8.03 -3.32 8.25
N HIS A 269 -9.02 -3.69 9.10
CA HIS A 269 -10.04 -2.77 9.64
C HIS A 269 -10.03 -2.69 11.17
#